data_d2655a3213bfe20492e1900b452a1674
#
_entry.id   d2655a3213bfe20492e1900b452a1674
#
_cell.length_a   1.000
_cell.length_b   1.000
_cell.length_c   1.000
_cell.angle_alpha   90.00
_cell.angle_beta   90.00
_cell.angle_gamma   90.00
#
_symmetry.space_group_name_H-M   'P 1'
#
loop_
_entity.id
_entity.type
_entity.pdbx_description
1 polymer ?
#
loop_
_entity_poly.entity_id
_entity_poly.type
_entity_poly.pdbx_seq_one_letter_code
_entity_poly.pdbx_strand_id
1 'polypeptide(L)'
;MKKWIFIAVGVLVVGFVGYQWYSAQTSAQSVTEQVRTAVVQKGKFEVKISGSGSVQPVTSEDIKSIINNDEIDEVLVATGEEVKKGDELITFTDGSDPIIAPADGRITTLSVAAGERVTSGQVVAHVTNYQDLQTSVQIDELDISKIKEGQAVNLKVNAFPDQTYTGKVTTVAAEGSSSNGVSTFDVTIHLDKSENLKVGMSMEASILTASKDDALYVPLDAIHTANGEKYVIAVSSGSDNQSSGNEQKTVKTGLANEDYVEITEGISEGETVQLPQLASGNSSNNTRRMLQGGGFGGGMGGMGTMGGMNRNGGAPVQAGGRSGN
;
A
#
# COMPACT_ATOMS: atom_id res chain seq x y z
N MET A 1 -4.65 85.76 -2.47
CA MET A 1 -3.57 84.73 -2.50
C MET A 1 -3.99 83.41 -1.83
N LYS A 2 -4.72 83.41 -0.71
CA LYS A 2 -5.07 82.12 -0.01
C LYS A 2 -6.04 81.21 -0.78
N LYS A 3 -6.92 81.73 -1.63
CA LYS A 3 -7.90 80.89 -2.39
C LYS A 3 -7.26 80.04 -3.51
N TRP A 4 -6.16 80.47 -4.10
CA TRP A 4 -5.47 79.80 -5.17
C TRP A 4 -4.63 78.58 -4.65
N ILE A 5 -4.17 78.64 -3.40
CA ILE A 5 -3.44 77.55 -2.75
C ILE A 5 -4.38 76.36 -2.53
N PHE A 6 -5.63 76.57 -2.14
CA PHE A 6 -6.61 75.48 -1.96
C PHE A 6 -6.99 74.83 -3.26
N ILE A 7 -7.02 75.56 -4.39
CA ILE A 7 -7.30 75.01 -5.72
C ILE A 7 -6.08 74.09 -6.15
N ALA A 8 -4.86 74.59 -5.96
CA ALA A 8 -3.66 73.83 -6.29
C ALA A 8 -3.54 72.53 -5.47
N VAL A 9 -3.83 72.53 -4.17
CA VAL A 9 -3.86 71.39 -3.30
C VAL A 9 -4.97 70.43 -3.73
N GLY A 10 -6.14 70.87 -4.08
CA GLY A 10 -7.23 70.03 -4.58
C GLY A 10 -6.89 69.31 -5.87
N VAL A 11 -6.20 69.93 -6.82
CA VAL A 11 -5.75 69.33 -8.08
C VAL A 11 -4.65 68.23 -7.80
N LEU A 12 -3.73 68.48 -6.86
CA LEU A 12 -2.71 67.52 -6.46
C LEU A 12 -3.35 66.32 -5.79
N VAL A 13 -4.34 66.44 -4.94
CA VAL A 13 -5.01 65.32 -4.27
C VAL A 13 -5.80 64.50 -5.29
N VAL A 14 -6.55 65.17 -6.20
CA VAL A 14 -7.27 64.43 -7.25
C VAL A 14 -6.31 63.70 -8.22
N GLY A 15 -5.21 64.35 -8.58
CA GLY A 15 -4.14 63.73 -9.37
C GLY A 15 -3.50 62.54 -8.69
N PHE A 16 -3.24 62.63 -7.39
CA PHE A 16 -2.67 61.54 -6.61
C PHE A 16 -3.63 60.36 -6.43
N VAL A 17 -4.91 60.64 -6.18
CA VAL A 17 -5.94 59.58 -6.09
C VAL A 17 -6.15 58.92 -7.46
N GLY A 18 -6.19 59.72 -8.55
CA GLY A 18 -6.28 59.19 -9.91
C GLY A 18 -5.06 58.34 -10.28
N TYR A 19 -3.84 58.73 -9.86
CA TYR A 19 -2.61 57.97 -10.08
C TYR A 19 -2.60 56.66 -9.26
N GLN A 20 -3.06 56.72 -8.03
CA GLN A 20 -3.22 55.53 -7.18
C GLN A 20 -4.24 54.53 -7.78
N TRP A 21 -5.35 55.06 -8.30
CA TRP A 21 -6.37 54.23 -8.91
C TRP A 21 -5.90 53.61 -10.24
N TYR A 22 -5.15 54.37 -11.03
CA TYR A 22 -4.54 53.89 -12.28
C TYR A 22 -3.43 52.86 -12.00
N SER A 23 -2.57 53.06 -11.02
CA SER A 23 -1.52 52.11 -10.65
C SER A 23 -2.05 50.80 -10.00
N ALA A 24 -3.18 50.88 -9.30
CA ALA A 24 -3.86 49.71 -8.75
C ALA A 24 -4.49 48.83 -9.83
N GLN A 25 -4.84 49.41 -10.99
CA GLN A 25 -5.47 48.69 -12.10
C GLN A 25 -4.45 48.01 -13.05
N THR A 26 -3.17 48.43 -13.01
CA THR A 26 -2.09 47.87 -13.83
C THR A 26 -1.31 46.78 -13.14
N SER A 27 -1.57 46.50 -11.86
CA SER A 27 -1.01 45.32 -11.16
C SER A 27 -1.93 44.10 -11.29
N ALA A 28 -2.42 43.84 -12.50
CA ALA A 28 -2.85 42.49 -12.85
C ALA A 28 -1.58 41.64 -12.86
N GLN A 29 -1.24 41.07 -11.71
CA GLN A 29 -0.27 39.98 -11.64
C GLN A 29 -0.71 38.96 -12.67
N SER A 30 0.03 38.83 -13.76
CA SER A 30 0.01 37.65 -14.59
C SER A 30 0.45 36.53 -13.67
N VAL A 31 -0.50 35.76 -13.16
CA VAL A 31 -0.24 34.47 -12.56
C VAL A 31 0.36 33.67 -13.71
N THR A 32 1.66 33.58 -13.74
CA THR A 32 2.35 32.66 -14.64
C THR A 32 1.92 31.28 -14.16
N GLU A 33 0.94 30.70 -14.82
CA GLU A 33 0.55 29.32 -14.63
C GLU A 33 1.81 28.48 -14.86
N GLN A 34 2.41 28.01 -13.80
CA GLN A 34 3.54 27.09 -13.91
C GLN A 34 3.00 25.76 -14.42
N VAL A 35 3.12 25.56 -15.72
CA VAL A 35 2.80 24.30 -16.37
C VAL A 35 3.81 23.27 -15.86
N ARG A 36 3.31 22.27 -15.13
CA ARG A 36 4.14 21.13 -14.74
C ARG A 36 4.41 20.29 -15.97
N THR A 37 5.65 19.90 -16.15
CA THR A 37 6.08 19.09 -17.30
C THR A 37 6.91 17.90 -16.82
N ALA A 38 6.92 16.85 -17.62
CA ALA A 38 7.82 15.71 -17.48
C ALA A 38 8.47 15.41 -18.83
N VAL A 39 9.68 14.87 -18.78
CA VAL A 39 10.39 14.43 -19.98
C VAL A 39 10.12 12.96 -20.21
N VAL A 40 9.87 12.56 -21.45
CA VAL A 40 9.78 11.16 -21.86
C VAL A 40 11.12 10.48 -21.63
N GLN A 41 11.13 9.49 -20.77
CA GLN A 41 12.33 8.74 -20.42
C GLN A 41 12.37 7.42 -21.17
N LYS A 42 13.60 6.95 -21.44
CA LYS A 42 13.85 5.63 -21.99
C LYS A 42 14.70 4.83 -21.02
N GLY A 43 14.28 3.60 -20.72
CA GLY A 43 15.03 2.75 -19.80
C GLY A 43 14.31 1.45 -19.50
N LYS A 44 14.84 0.76 -18.48
CA LYS A 44 14.22 -0.46 -17.96
C LYS A 44 12.92 -0.12 -17.24
N PHE A 45 11.82 -0.69 -17.71
CA PHE A 45 10.50 -0.55 -17.14
C PHE A 45 10.06 -1.84 -16.45
N GLU A 46 9.74 -1.76 -15.18
CA GLU A 46 9.33 -2.89 -14.36
C GLU A 46 7.95 -2.68 -13.78
N VAL A 47 7.13 -3.71 -13.86
CA VAL A 47 5.84 -3.78 -13.18
C VAL A 47 5.99 -4.73 -12.01
N LYS A 48 5.69 -4.25 -10.82
CA LYS A 48 5.79 -5.00 -9.57
C LYS A 48 4.44 -4.97 -8.87
N ILE A 49 4.14 -6.05 -8.19
CA ILE A 49 2.97 -6.16 -7.33
C ILE A 49 3.49 -6.35 -5.91
N SER A 50 3.02 -5.53 -5.00
CA SER A 50 3.41 -5.58 -3.59
C SER A 50 2.39 -6.33 -2.75
N GLY A 51 2.88 -7.05 -1.74
CA GLY A 51 2.05 -7.72 -0.73
C GLY A 51 2.78 -7.77 0.59
N SER A 52 2.04 -7.86 1.68
CA SER A 52 2.59 -8.00 3.02
C SER A 52 2.38 -9.40 3.58
N GLY A 53 3.34 -9.87 4.37
CA GLY A 53 3.28 -11.17 4.97
C GLY A 53 4.21 -11.33 6.16
N SER A 54 4.40 -12.57 6.58
CA SER A 54 5.31 -12.91 7.68
C SER A 54 6.19 -14.10 7.33
N VAL A 55 7.39 -14.11 7.90
CA VAL A 55 8.36 -15.21 7.77
C VAL A 55 7.80 -16.44 8.44
N GLN A 56 7.82 -17.56 7.74
CA GLN A 56 7.39 -18.88 8.19
C GLN A 56 8.47 -19.91 7.85
N PRO A 57 8.60 -20.99 8.59
CA PRO A 57 9.45 -22.11 8.19
C PRO A 57 8.78 -22.85 7.01
N VAL A 58 9.59 -23.42 6.12
CA VAL A 58 9.09 -24.34 5.09
C VAL A 58 8.58 -25.62 5.73
N THR A 59 9.33 -26.12 6.73
CA THR A 59 8.97 -27.32 7.48
C THR A 59 8.72 -26.94 8.95
N SER A 60 7.51 -27.24 9.43
CA SER A 60 7.11 -27.15 10.84
C SER A 60 5.99 -28.14 11.05
N GLU A 61 6.28 -29.27 11.66
CA GLU A 61 5.34 -30.37 11.73
C GLU A 61 5.43 -31.17 13.04
N ASP A 62 4.30 -31.77 13.42
CA ASP A 62 4.20 -32.66 14.54
C ASP A 62 4.68 -34.07 14.18
N ILE A 63 5.57 -34.60 14.96
CA ILE A 63 6.01 -36.01 14.89
C ILE A 63 5.05 -36.82 15.72
N LYS A 64 4.40 -37.80 15.09
CA LYS A 64 3.38 -38.64 15.72
C LYS A 64 3.83 -40.08 15.82
N SER A 65 3.46 -40.72 16.92
CA SER A 65 3.66 -42.18 17.06
C SER A 65 2.75 -42.91 16.08
N ILE A 66 3.33 -43.87 15.38
CA ILE A 66 2.60 -44.87 14.58
C ILE A 66 2.32 -46.15 15.35
N ILE A 67 2.96 -46.31 16.52
CA ILE A 67 2.91 -47.49 17.38
C ILE A 67 1.78 -47.31 18.40
N ASN A 68 1.14 -48.41 18.73
CA ASN A 68 0.00 -48.40 19.63
C ASN A 68 0.30 -49.17 20.90
N ASN A 69 0.19 -48.46 22.03
CA ASN A 69 0.32 -49.01 23.38
C ASN A 69 1.68 -49.66 23.71
N ASP A 70 2.74 -49.07 23.19
CA ASP A 70 4.10 -49.49 23.50
C ASP A 70 4.80 -48.54 24.46
N GLU A 71 5.78 -49.06 25.19
CA GLU A 71 6.54 -48.31 26.19
C GLU A 71 7.84 -47.80 25.60
N ILE A 72 8.08 -46.49 25.78
CA ILE A 72 9.31 -45.84 25.35
C ILE A 72 10.48 -46.39 26.17
N ASP A 73 11.49 -46.92 25.49
CA ASP A 73 12.75 -47.35 26.10
C ASP A 73 13.65 -46.12 26.36
N GLU A 74 13.97 -45.39 25.30
CA GLU A 74 14.84 -44.23 25.39
C GLU A 74 14.35 -43.09 24.47
N VAL A 75 14.52 -41.85 24.95
CA VAL A 75 14.36 -40.64 24.15
C VAL A 75 15.75 -40.11 23.84
N LEU A 76 16.14 -40.20 22.56
CA LEU A 76 17.50 -39.94 22.09
C LEU A 76 17.79 -38.46 21.82
N VAL A 77 16.79 -37.61 21.91
CA VAL A 77 16.89 -36.16 21.59
C VAL A 77 16.34 -35.28 22.71
N ALA A 78 16.80 -34.05 22.74
CA ALA A 78 16.33 -33.03 23.68
C ALA A 78 15.66 -31.87 22.96
N THR A 79 14.81 -31.13 23.69
CA THR A 79 14.24 -29.86 23.19
C THR A 79 15.37 -28.87 22.89
N GLY A 80 15.36 -28.28 21.70
CA GLY A 80 16.39 -27.38 21.21
C GLY A 80 17.50 -28.03 20.39
N GLU A 81 17.51 -29.36 20.28
CA GLU A 81 18.50 -30.12 19.52
C GLU A 81 18.20 -30.07 18.01
N GLU A 82 19.26 -30.03 17.20
CA GLU A 82 19.18 -30.12 15.75
C GLU A 82 19.22 -31.58 15.31
N VAL A 83 18.28 -31.96 14.45
CA VAL A 83 18.14 -33.29 13.90
C VAL A 83 18.12 -33.25 12.39
N LYS A 84 18.53 -34.36 11.77
CA LYS A 84 18.44 -34.56 10.33
C LYS A 84 17.33 -35.57 10.03
N LYS A 85 16.79 -35.46 8.84
CA LYS A 85 15.83 -36.45 8.35
C LYS A 85 16.36 -37.86 8.46
N GLY A 86 15.61 -38.71 9.17
CA GLY A 86 15.96 -40.10 9.41
C GLY A 86 16.70 -40.35 10.73
N ASP A 87 17.09 -39.32 11.50
CA ASP A 87 17.66 -39.51 12.82
C ASP A 87 16.65 -40.18 13.75
N GLU A 88 17.10 -41.16 14.55
CA GLU A 88 16.25 -41.80 15.53
C GLU A 88 16.01 -40.89 16.72
N LEU A 89 14.75 -40.72 17.08
CA LEU A 89 14.32 -39.81 18.16
C LEU A 89 13.87 -40.55 19.42
N ILE A 90 13.18 -41.69 19.23
CA ILE A 90 12.57 -42.47 20.31
C ILE A 90 12.66 -43.95 19.97
N THR A 91 13.11 -44.76 20.92
CA THR A 91 13.15 -46.22 20.83
C THR A 91 12.11 -46.87 21.76
N PHE A 92 11.78 -48.13 21.52
CA PHE A 92 10.75 -48.86 22.24
C PHE A 92 11.30 -50.13 22.88
N THR A 93 10.71 -50.54 24.03
CA THR A 93 11.16 -51.68 24.83
C THR A 93 10.89 -53.02 24.17
N ASP A 94 9.91 -53.11 23.28
CA ASP A 94 9.57 -54.36 22.56
C ASP A 94 10.40 -54.58 21.29
N GLY A 95 11.28 -53.62 20.93
CA GLY A 95 12.10 -53.66 19.72
C GLY A 95 11.34 -53.23 18.46
N SER A 96 10.20 -52.59 18.59
CA SER A 96 9.50 -51.94 17.48
C SER A 96 10.37 -50.89 16.80
N ASP A 97 10.03 -50.54 15.55
CA ASP A 97 10.77 -49.56 14.78
C ASP A 97 10.80 -48.19 15.49
N PRO A 98 11.97 -47.53 15.56
CA PRO A 98 12.10 -46.24 16.24
C PRO A 98 11.30 -45.16 15.55
N ILE A 99 10.87 -44.16 16.30
CA ILE A 99 10.34 -42.93 15.71
C ILE A 99 11.53 -42.11 15.22
N ILE A 100 11.49 -41.72 13.93
CA ILE A 100 12.54 -40.97 13.26
C ILE A 100 12.09 -39.55 12.91
N ALA A 101 13.06 -38.68 12.73
CA ALA A 101 12.81 -37.31 12.23
C ALA A 101 12.33 -37.35 10.78
N PRO A 102 11.16 -36.73 10.46
CA PRO A 102 10.63 -36.71 9.08
C PRO A 102 11.38 -35.71 8.18
N ALA A 103 12.03 -34.71 8.75
CA ALA A 103 12.78 -33.68 8.05
C ALA A 103 13.93 -33.13 8.90
N ASP A 104 14.84 -32.41 8.25
CA ASP A 104 15.87 -31.61 8.94
C ASP A 104 15.24 -30.48 9.73
N GLY A 105 15.74 -30.21 10.94
CA GLY A 105 15.24 -29.12 11.75
C GLY A 105 15.69 -29.16 13.19
N ARG A 106 15.01 -28.42 14.03
CA ARG A 106 15.24 -28.40 15.49
C ARG A 106 14.00 -28.90 16.21
N ILE A 107 14.21 -29.76 17.21
CA ILE A 107 13.12 -30.21 18.09
C ILE A 107 12.69 -29.01 18.96
N THR A 108 11.47 -28.53 18.75
CA THR A 108 10.92 -27.37 19.48
C THR A 108 10.13 -27.78 20.70
N THR A 109 9.47 -28.93 20.64
CA THR A 109 8.74 -29.54 21.76
C THR A 109 9.00 -31.03 21.80
N LEU A 110 9.09 -31.55 22.99
CA LEU A 110 9.14 -32.97 23.29
C LEU A 110 8.07 -33.24 24.35
N SER A 111 7.09 -34.08 24.01
CA SER A 111 5.88 -34.28 24.81
C SER A 111 5.84 -35.63 25.53
N VAL A 112 6.94 -36.40 25.50
CA VAL A 112 7.01 -37.76 26.08
C VAL A 112 8.33 -37.95 26.77
N ALA A 113 8.39 -38.95 27.65
CA ALA A 113 9.58 -39.38 28.39
C ALA A 113 9.77 -40.91 28.35
N ALA A 114 10.99 -41.37 28.66
CA ALA A 114 11.28 -42.80 28.79
C ALA A 114 10.40 -43.44 29.87
N GLY A 115 9.92 -44.65 29.60
CA GLY A 115 8.99 -45.38 30.44
C GLY A 115 7.51 -45.03 30.24
N GLU A 116 7.20 -44.01 29.43
CA GLU A 116 5.80 -43.69 29.08
C GLU A 116 5.29 -44.56 27.95
N ARG A 117 3.97 -44.79 27.95
CA ARG A 117 3.31 -45.51 26.86
C ARG A 117 2.69 -44.54 25.88
N VAL A 118 2.93 -44.79 24.59
CA VAL A 118 2.38 -43.97 23.51
C VAL A 118 1.24 -44.67 22.77
N THR A 119 0.35 -43.89 22.21
CA THR A 119 -0.74 -44.39 21.36
C THR A 119 -0.56 -43.87 19.92
N SER A 120 -1.06 -44.65 18.97
CA SER A 120 -1.00 -44.25 17.55
C SER A 120 -1.70 -42.93 17.34
N GLY A 121 -1.03 -41.99 16.64
CA GLY A 121 -1.50 -40.62 16.38
C GLY A 121 -1.15 -39.63 17.49
N GLN A 122 -0.59 -40.07 18.63
CA GLN A 122 -0.12 -39.16 19.68
C GLN A 122 1.07 -38.35 19.20
N VAL A 123 1.02 -37.01 19.40
CA VAL A 123 2.17 -36.12 19.12
C VAL A 123 3.23 -36.37 20.20
N VAL A 124 4.43 -36.78 19.77
CA VAL A 124 5.56 -37.07 20.64
C VAL A 124 6.61 -35.97 20.64
N ALA A 125 6.76 -35.28 19.50
CA ALA A 125 7.67 -34.16 19.34
C ALA A 125 7.16 -33.20 18.24
N HIS A 126 7.75 -32.00 18.16
CA HIS A 126 7.54 -31.06 17.05
C HIS A 126 8.89 -30.66 16.51
N VAL A 127 9.05 -30.68 15.18
CA VAL A 127 10.26 -30.26 14.49
C VAL A 127 9.99 -29.02 13.65
N THR A 128 10.92 -28.05 13.69
CA THR A 128 10.85 -26.82 12.88
C THR A 128 12.20 -26.55 12.24
N ASN A 129 12.21 -26.32 10.93
CA ASN A 129 13.41 -25.91 10.21
C ASN A 129 13.50 -24.38 10.17
N TYR A 130 14.45 -23.81 10.90
CA TYR A 130 14.70 -22.36 10.93
C TYR A 130 15.71 -21.88 9.87
N GLN A 131 16.30 -22.80 9.11
CA GLN A 131 17.27 -22.48 8.06
C GLN A 131 16.62 -22.37 6.69
N ASP A 132 15.49 -23.03 6.50
CA ASP A 132 14.71 -23.01 5.27
C ASP A 132 13.39 -22.27 5.51
N LEU A 133 13.33 -21.03 5.02
CA LEU A 133 12.24 -20.09 5.31
C LEU A 133 11.47 -19.71 4.05
N GLN A 134 10.21 -19.43 4.25
CA GLN A 134 9.28 -18.92 3.26
C GLN A 134 8.45 -17.78 3.85
N THR A 135 7.71 -17.09 3.02
CA THR A 135 6.67 -16.14 3.47
C THR A 135 5.39 -16.38 2.70
N SER A 136 4.25 -16.25 3.38
CA SER A 136 2.94 -16.15 2.74
C SER A 136 2.55 -14.70 2.72
N VAL A 137 2.33 -14.14 1.54
CA VAL A 137 1.92 -12.75 1.33
C VAL A 137 0.51 -12.71 0.74
N GLN A 138 -0.26 -11.73 1.18
CA GLN A 138 -1.63 -11.51 0.68
C GLN A 138 -1.60 -10.54 -0.49
N ILE A 139 -2.20 -10.96 -1.60
CA ILE A 139 -2.29 -10.21 -2.86
C ILE A 139 -3.75 -9.98 -3.20
N ASP A 140 -4.06 -8.77 -3.70
CA ASP A 140 -5.40 -8.38 -4.10
C ASP A 140 -5.91 -9.18 -5.31
N GLU A 141 -7.24 -9.40 -5.38
CA GLU A 141 -7.91 -10.12 -6.46
C GLU A 141 -7.62 -9.53 -7.85
N LEU A 142 -7.45 -8.21 -7.96
CA LEU A 142 -7.18 -7.53 -9.22
C LEU A 142 -5.78 -7.85 -9.78
N ASP A 143 -4.86 -8.25 -8.92
CA ASP A 143 -3.46 -8.47 -9.27
C ASP A 143 -3.04 -9.94 -9.31
N ILE A 144 -3.77 -10.83 -8.64
CA ILE A 144 -3.40 -12.25 -8.53
C ILE A 144 -3.25 -12.94 -9.90
N SER A 145 -4.05 -12.53 -10.88
CA SER A 145 -4.01 -13.10 -12.26
C SER A 145 -2.68 -12.85 -12.99
N LYS A 146 -1.89 -11.86 -12.52
CA LYS A 146 -0.59 -11.49 -13.09
C LYS A 146 0.57 -12.25 -12.44
N ILE A 147 0.31 -12.94 -11.32
CA ILE A 147 1.32 -13.66 -10.55
C ILE A 147 1.37 -15.12 -11.01
N LYS A 148 2.60 -15.62 -11.14
CA LYS A 148 2.89 -16.98 -11.57
C LYS A 148 4.04 -17.57 -10.73
N GLU A 149 4.02 -18.87 -10.58
CA GLU A 149 5.13 -19.60 -9.97
C GLU A 149 6.44 -19.34 -10.71
N GLY A 150 7.54 -19.27 -9.97
CA GLY A 150 8.88 -19.01 -10.47
C GLY A 150 9.25 -17.53 -10.65
N GLN A 151 8.31 -16.60 -10.47
CA GLN A 151 8.62 -15.16 -10.54
C GLN A 151 9.58 -14.73 -9.43
N ALA A 152 10.52 -13.85 -9.78
CA ALA A 152 11.47 -13.27 -8.84
C ALA A 152 10.78 -12.26 -7.92
N VAL A 153 11.17 -12.29 -6.65
CA VAL A 153 10.62 -11.43 -5.60
C VAL A 153 11.75 -10.75 -4.85
N ASN A 154 11.60 -9.44 -4.64
CA ASN A 154 12.39 -8.69 -3.68
C ASN A 154 11.60 -8.56 -2.38
N LEU A 155 12.26 -8.85 -1.27
CA LEU A 155 11.65 -8.91 0.05
C LEU A 155 12.35 -7.91 0.98
N LYS A 156 11.57 -7.09 1.65
CA LYS A 156 12.03 -6.16 2.68
C LYS A 156 11.46 -6.58 4.03
N VAL A 157 12.33 -6.75 5.01
CA VAL A 157 11.94 -7.09 6.37
C VAL A 157 11.95 -5.82 7.21
N ASN A 158 10.88 -5.55 7.93
CA ASN A 158 10.74 -4.31 8.72
C ASN A 158 11.83 -4.16 9.79
N ALA A 159 12.34 -5.29 10.29
CA ALA A 159 13.44 -5.30 11.26
C ALA A 159 14.81 -4.93 10.64
N PHE A 160 14.96 -5.02 9.33
CA PHE A 160 16.22 -4.78 8.59
C PHE A 160 15.95 -3.92 7.35
N PRO A 161 15.63 -2.61 7.51
CA PRO A 161 15.16 -1.77 6.41
C PRO A 161 16.21 -1.55 5.31
N ASP A 162 17.50 -1.65 5.67
CA ASP A 162 18.63 -1.45 4.73
C ASP A 162 19.03 -2.75 4.01
N GLN A 163 18.39 -3.88 4.32
CA GLN A 163 18.68 -5.17 3.71
C GLN A 163 17.53 -5.59 2.79
N THR A 164 17.88 -6.04 1.60
CA THR A 164 16.92 -6.64 0.66
C THR A 164 17.24 -8.13 0.57
N TYR A 165 16.23 -8.93 0.78
CA TYR A 165 16.27 -10.37 0.57
C TYR A 165 15.66 -10.68 -0.79
N THR A 166 16.00 -11.84 -1.35
CA THR A 166 15.44 -12.32 -2.61
C THR A 166 14.75 -13.65 -2.40
N GLY A 167 13.82 -13.95 -3.27
CA GLY A 167 13.10 -15.21 -3.26
C GLY A 167 12.35 -15.43 -4.56
N LYS A 168 11.60 -16.53 -4.60
CA LYS A 168 10.78 -16.91 -5.75
C LYS A 168 9.41 -17.33 -5.30
N VAL A 169 8.40 -17.00 -6.10
CA VAL A 169 7.04 -17.52 -5.93
C VAL A 169 7.07 -19.03 -6.13
N THR A 170 6.63 -19.77 -5.12
CA THR A 170 6.52 -21.25 -5.18
C THR A 170 5.09 -21.71 -5.38
N THR A 171 4.12 -21.01 -4.78
CA THR A 171 2.72 -21.39 -4.88
C THR A 171 1.83 -20.15 -4.92
N VAL A 172 0.80 -20.22 -5.75
CA VAL A 172 -0.29 -19.23 -5.79
C VAL A 172 -1.56 -19.95 -5.35
N ALA A 173 -2.20 -19.47 -4.29
CA ALA A 173 -3.41 -20.11 -3.78
C ALA A 173 -4.53 -20.07 -4.84
N ALA A 174 -5.21 -21.21 -5.01
CA ALA A 174 -6.36 -21.33 -5.91
C ALA A 174 -7.64 -20.75 -5.29
N GLU A 175 -7.67 -20.58 -3.97
CA GLU A 175 -8.80 -20.06 -3.22
C GLU A 175 -8.39 -18.79 -2.49
N GLY A 176 -9.26 -17.76 -2.58
CA GLY A 176 -9.06 -16.49 -1.88
C GLY A 176 -9.81 -16.45 -0.54
N SER A 177 -9.36 -15.60 0.34
CA SER A 177 -10.05 -15.23 1.56
C SER A 177 -10.66 -13.85 1.42
N SER A 178 -11.87 -13.65 1.97
CA SER A 178 -12.52 -12.33 1.95
C SER A 178 -12.69 -11.81 3.37
N SER A 179 -12.19 -10.61 3.59
CA SER A 179 -12.34 -9.89 4.87
C SER A 179 -12.72 -8.45 4.59
N ASN A 180 -13.77 -7.95 5.29
CA ASN A 180 -14.27 -6.58 5.14
C ASN A 180 -14.58 -6.15 3.70
N GLY A 181 -14.97 -7.09 2.82
CA GLY A 181 -15.29 -6.80 1.43
C GLY A 181 -14.08 -6.72 0.50
N VAL A 182 -12.88 -7.04 0.97
CA VAL A 182 -11.66 -7.17 0.16
C VAL A 182 -11.33 -8.65 0.03
N SER A 183 -11.15 -9.10 -1.21
CA SER A 183 -10.73 -10.47 -1.54
C SER A 183 -9.23 -10.50 -1.74
N THR A 184 -8.53 -11.36 -1.00
CA THR A 184 -7.09 -11.57 -1.11
C THR A 184 -6.76 -13.03 -1.33
N PHE A 185 -5.63 -13.29 -1.98
CA PHE A 185 -5.09 -14.61 -2.26
C PHE A 185 -3.72 -14.74 -1.64
N ASP A 186 -3.44 -15.88 -1.04
CA ASP A 186 -2.14 -16.16 -0.46
C ASP A 186 -1.15 -16.60 -1.55
N VAL A 187 0.00 -15.94 -1.59
CA VAL A 187 1.12 -16.28 -2.45
C VAL A 187 2.29 -16.68 -1.57
N THR A 188 2.75 -17.92 -1.72
CA THR A 188 3.91 -18.42 -0.99
C THR A 188 5.19 -18.14 -1.77
N ILE A 189 6.16 -17.59 -1.07
CA ILE A 189 7.46 -17.18 -1.61
C ILE A 189 8.54 -17.86 -0.79
N HIS A 190 9.38 -18.67 -1.42
CA HIS A 190 10.55 -19.26 -0.81
C HIS A 190 11.70 -18.26 -0.80
N LEU A 191 12.40 -18.12 0.32
CA LEU A 191 13.53 -17.21 0.48
C LEU A 191 14.82 -17.90 0.01
N ASP A 192 15.63 -17.20 -0.80
CA ASP A 192 16.93 -17.71 -1.25
C ASP A 192 17.96 -17.76 -0.11
N LYS A 193 17.81 -16.85 0.88
CA LYS A 193 18.66 -16.74 2.07
C LYS A 193 17.84 -16.37 3.29
N SER A 194 18.11 -17.02 4.39
CA SER A 194 17.40 -16.85 5.66
C SER A 194 18.24 -16.23 6.78
N GLU A 195 19.46 -15.75 6.46
CA GLU A 195 20.40 -15.21 7.45
C GLU A 195 19.77 -14.08 8.26
N ASN A 196 19.88 -14.15 9.59
CA ASN A 196 19.32 -13.21 10.57
C ASN A 196 17.79 -13.10 10.61
N LEU A 197 17.07 -13.85 9.78
CA LEU A 197 15.62 -13.88 9.82
C LEU A 197 15.11 -14.76 10.96
N LYS A 198 13.98 -14.36 11.53
CA LYS A 198 13.26 -15.16 12.52
C LYS A 198 11.81 -15.34 12.09
N VAL A 199 11.30 -16.52 12.35
CA VAL A 199 9.88 -16.84 12.15
C VAL A 199 9.02 -15.80 12.87
N GLY A 200 7.97 -15.34 12.21
CA GLY A 200 7.06 -14.28 12.70
C GLY A 200 7.50 -12.86 12.38
N MET A 201 8.68 -12.62 11.78
CA MET A 201 9.04 -11.28 11.31
C MET A 201 8.13 -10.86 10.17
N SER A 202 7.65 -9.61 10.22
CA SER A 202 6.85 -9.02 9.15
C SER A 202 7.74 -8.58 7.99
N MET A 203 7.26 -8.79 6.77
CA MET A 203 7.96 -8.40 5.55
C MET A 203 6.99 -7.91 4.47
N GLU A 204 7.54 -7.12 3.57
CA GLU A 204 6.91 -6.68 2.34
C GLU A 204 7.58 -7.37 1.16
N ALA A 205 6.77 -7.99 0.30
CA ALA A 205 7.22 -8.62 -0.93
C ALA A 205 6.87 -7.74 -2.12
N SER A 206 7.81 -7.62 -3.05
CA SER A 206 7.66 -6.93 -4.34
C SER A 206 7.93 -7.91 -5.46
N ILE A 207 6.86 -8.44 -6.06
CA ILE A 207 6.87 -9.51 -7.06
C ILE A 207 7.01 -8.89 -8.44
N LEU A 208 8.04 -9.25 -9.20
CA LEU A 208 8.24 -8.79 -10.57
C LEU A 208 7.30 -9.55 -11.52
N THR A 209 6.32 -8.84 -12.06
CA THR A 209 5.32 -9.44 -12.97
C THR A 209 5.62 -9.19 -14.44
N ALA A 210 6.24 -8.06 -14.76
CA ALA A 210 6.70 -7.75 -16.12
C ALA A 210 7.96 -6.88 -16.08
N SER A 211 8.83 -7.08 -17.06
CA SER A 211 10.02 -6.24 -17.26
C SER A 211 10.24 -6.05 -18.75
N LYS A 212 10.57 -4.81 -19.14
CA LYS A 212 10.93 -4.47 -20.52
C LYS A 212 12.12 -3.54 -20.49
N ASP A 213 13.18 -3.93 -21.17
CA ASP A 213 14.34 -3.09 -21.38
C ASP A 213 14.06 -2.08 -22.52
N ASP A 214 14.66 -0.90 -22.46
CA ASP A 214 14.50 0.14 -23.49
C ASP A 214 13.06 0.65 -23.73
N ALA A 215 12.18 0.56 -22.75
CA ALA A 215 10.82 1.11 -22.84
C ALA A 215 10.85 2.64 -22.77
N LEU A 216 10.02 3.31 -23.59
CA LEU A 216 9.71 4.72 -23.43
C LEU A 216 8.57 4.83 -22.41
N TYR A 217 8.69 5.69 -21.41
CA TYR A 217 7.67 5.87 -20.40
C TYR A 217 7.51 7.31 -19.94
N VAL A 218 6.31 7.60 -19.49
CA VAL A 218 5.93 8.91 -18.92
C VAL A 218 5.18 8.69 -17.61
N PRO A 219 5.12 9.70 -16.73
CA PRO A 219 4.24 9.65 -15.57
C PRO A 219 2.78 9.35 -15.99
N LEU A 220 2.09 8.53 -15.20
CA LEU A 220 0.71 8.14 -15.48
C LEU A 220 -0.21 9.37 -15.64
N ASP A 221 0.05 10.42 -14.86
CA ASP A 221 -0.69 11.69 -14.89
C ASP A 221 -0.56 12.45 -16.23
N ALA A 222 0.44 12.13 -17.06
CA ALA A 222 0.62 12.77 -18.37
C ALA A 222 -0.36 12.23 -19.44
N ILE A 223 -1.03 11.11 -19.16
CA ILE A 223 -1.94 10.47 -20.11
C ILE A 223 -3.35 11.03 -19.94
N HIS A 224 -3.88 11.55 -21.02
CA HIS A 224 -5.26 11.99 -21.13
C HIS A 224 -6.06 11.04 -22.00
N THR A 225 -7.36 10.96 -21.77
CA THR A 225 -8.28 10.15 -22.58
C THR A 225 -9.42 11.01 -23.10
N ALA A 226 -9.63 11.01 -24.39
CA ALA A 226 -10.79 11.65 -25.02
C ALA A 226 -11.33 10.75 -26.15
N ASN A 227 -12.64 10.58 -26.22
CA ASN A 227 -13.32 9.75 -27.21
C ASN A 227 -12.81 8.30 -27.30
N GLY A 228 -12.26 7.74 -26.20
CA GLY A 228 -11.69 6.40 -26.16
C GLY A 228 -10.23 6.31 -26.64
N GLU A 229 -9.64 7.41 -27.10
CA GLU A 229 -8.24 7.48 -27.51
C GLU A 229 -7.39 8.11 -26.39
N LYS A 230 -6.17 7.59 -26.22
CA LYS A 230 -5.18 8.12 -25.28
C LYS A 230 -4.26 9.09 -25.98
N TYR A 231 -3.96 10.21 -25.32
CA TYR A 231 -3.06 11.23 -25.86
C TYR A 231 -2.24 11.87 -24.76
N VAL A 232 -1.14 12.48 -25.15
CA VAL A 232 -0.32 13.36 -24.32
C VAL A 232 -0.31 14.77 -24.91
N ILE A 233 -0.07 15.76 -24.09
CA ILE A 233 0.12 17.14 -24.52
C ILE A 233 1.63 17.37 -24.58
N ALA A 234 2.22 17.36 -25.77
CA ALA A 234 3.62 17.66 -25.99
C ALA A 234 3.87 19.16 -25.94
N VAL A 235 4.88 19.58 -25.19
CA VAL A 235 5.30 20.99 -25.08
C VAL A 235 6.48 21.18 -26.00
N SER A 236 6.30 21.96 -27.07
CA SER A 236 7.41 22.33 -27.96
C SER A 236 8.17 23.50 -27.36
N SER A 237 9.46 23.28 -27.06
CA SER A 237 10.41 24.36 -26.71
C SER A 237 10.86 25.04 -28.00
N GLY A 238 10.01 25.88 -28.59
CA GLY A 238 10.40 26.69 -29.73
C GLY A 238 11.40 27.77 -29.34
N SER A 239 12.55 27.81 -30.01
CA SER A 239 13.61 28.83 -29.84
C SER A 239 13.25 30.22 -30.37
N ASP A 240 12.08 30.38 -30.96
CA ASP A 240 11.64 31.65 -31.52
C ASP A 240 10.36 32.12 -30.83
N ASN A 241 10.32 33.38 -30.49
CA ASN A 241 9.37 34.18 -29.74
C ASN A 241 7.88 34.09 -30.18
N GLN A 242 7.42 32.94 -30.64
CA GLN A 242 6.03 32.78 -31.09
C GLN A 242 5.47 31.43 -30.66
N SER A 243 4.66 31.45 -29.62
CA SER A 243 3.76 30.39 -29.15
C SER A 243 4.43 29.13 -28.64
N SER A 244 4.49 28.98 -27.32
CA SER A 244 4.51 27.66 -26.66
C SER A 244 3.30 26.88 -27.16
N GLY A 245 3.45 26.13 -28.24
CA GLY A 245 2.38 25.31 -28.83
C GLY A 245 2.28 24.01 -28.03
N ASN A 246 1.19 23.86 -27.28
CA ASN A 246 0.81 22.56 -26.76
C ASN A 246 0.24 21.76 -27.93
N GLU A 247 0.95 20.71 -28.33
CA GLU A 247 0.49 19.78 -29.37
C GLU A 247 -0.10 18.53 -28.73
N GLN A 248 -1.32 18.21 -29.09
CA GLN A 248 -1.93 16.96 -28.68
C GLN A 248 -1.45 15.81 -29.59
N LYS A 249 -0.74 14.85 -29.02
CA LYS A 249 -0.25 13.65 -29.73
C LYS A 249 -0.97 12.41 -29.25
N THR A 250 -1.64 11.73 -30.15
CA THR A 250 -2.25 10.40 -29.86
C THR A 250 -1.13 9.39 -29.62
N VAL A 251 -1.26 8.62 -28.54
CA VAL A 251 -0.26 7.64 -28.11
C VAL A 251 -0.88 6.26 -27.88
N LYS A 252 -0.11 5.22 -28.14
CA LYS A 252 -0.44 3.86 -27.70
C LYS A 252 0.34 3.53 -26.44
N THR A 253 -0.35 3.03 -25.43
CA THR A 253 0.25 2.64 -24.15
C THR A 253 0.47 1.13 -24.10
N GLY A 254 1.52 0.72 -23.40
CA GLY A 254 1.84 -0.67 -23.09
C GLY A 254 1.67 -0.97 -21.60
N LEU A 255 2.74 -1.45 -20.97
CA LEU A 255 2.78 -1.75 -19.54
C LEU A 255 2.56 -0.49 -18.71
N ALA A 256 1.94 -0.66 -17.55
CA ALA A 256 1.76 0.42 -16.58
C ALA A 256 2.06 -0.09 -15.16
N ASN A 257 2.64 0.77 -14.33
CA ASN A 257 2.78 0.57 -12.90
C ASN A 257 2.08 1.72 -12.14
N GLU A 258 2.32 1.87 -10.86
CA GLU A 258 1.65 2.88 -10.01
C GLU A 258 1.98 4.31 -10.44
N ASP A 259 3.19 4.58 -10.91
CA ASP A 259 3.69 5.94 -11.19
C ASP A 259 3.78 6.26 -12.69
N TYR A 260 4.06 5.25 -13.52
CA TYR A 260 4.42 5.42 -14.92
C TYR A 260 3.66 4.49 -15.85
N VAL A 261 3.59 4.89 -17.11
CA VAL A 261 3.03 4.07 -18.21
C VAL A 261 3.99 4.06 -19.39
N GLU A 262 4.17 2.89 -19.95
CA GLU A 262 4.92 2.68 -21.19
C GLU A 262 4.17 3.28 -22.38
N ILE A 263 4.88 3.98 -23.25
CA ILE A 263 4.40 4.43 -24.56
C ILE A 263 5.05 3.59 -25.65
N THR A 264 4.23 2.90 -26.42
CA THR A 264 4.71 2.06 -27.51
C THR A 264 4.78 2.79 -28.86
N GLU A 265 3.93 3.79 -29.05
CA GLU A 265 3.86 4.59 -30.29
C GLU A 265 3.37 6.01 -29.96
N GLY A 266 3.80 7.00 -30.76
CA GLY A 266 3.25 8.35 -30.78
C GLY A 266 4.15 9.42 -30.15
N ILE A 267 5.26 9.08 -29.47
CA ILE A 267 6.18 10.03 -28.86
C ILE A 267 7.61 9.50 -28.89
N SER A 268 8.58 10.40 -28.81
CA SER A 268 10.01 10.09 -28.84
C SER A 268 10.70 10.39 -27.52
N GLU A 269 11.85 9.74 -27.28
CA GLU A 269 12.70 10.00 -26.11
C GLU A 269 13.12 11.48 -26.07
N GLY A 270 13.07 12.06 -24.87
CA GLY A 270 13.47 13.45 -24.63
C GLY A 270 12.38 14.49 -24.94
N GLU A 271 11.25 14.10 -25.51
CA GLU A 271 10.13 15.02 -25.66
C GLU A 271 9.57 15.40 -24.29
N THR A 272 9.06 16.64 -24.18
CA THR A 272 8.49 17.14 -22.95
C THR A 272 6.98 17.05 -23.02
N VAL A 273 6.35 16.46 -22.01
CA VAL A 273 4.90 16.35 -21.88
C VAL A 273 4.37 17.16 -20.71
N GLN A 274 3.18 17.70 -20.86
CA GLN A 274 2.49 18.46 -19.83
C GLN A 274 1.82 17.51 -18.83
N LEU A 275 1.94 17.83 -17.54
CA LEU A 275 1.22 17.19 -16.44
C LEU A 275 0.02 18.04 -16.01
N PRO A 276 -1.01 17.44 -15.40
CA PRO A 276 -2.10 18.18 -14.80
C PRO A 276 -1.59 19.16 -13.74
N GLN A 277 -2.23 20.31 -13.66
CA GLN A 277 -1.97 21.23 -12.56
C GLN A 277 -2.51 20.65 -11.27
N LEU A 278 -1.70 20.71 -10.22
CA LEU A 278 -2.21 20.47 -8.88
C LEU A 278 -3.21 21.59 -8.59
N ALA A 279 -4.44 21.24 -8.27
CA ALA A 279 -5.43 22.22 -7.80
C ALA A 279 -4.82 22.97 -6.62
N SER A 280 -4.33 24.17 -6.87
CA SER A 280 -3.88 25.07 -5.82
C SER A 280 -5.11 25.37 -4.99
N GLY A 281 -5.17 24.84 -3.78
CA GLY A 281 -6.24 25.07 -2.81
C GLY A 281 -6.24 26.52 -2.31
N ASN A 282 -6.34 27.46 -3.24
CA ASN A 282 -6.64 28.85 -2.93
C ASN A 282 -8.17 28.98 -2.84
N SER A 283 -8.74 28.42 -1.77
CA SER A 283 -10.07 28.77 -1.31
C SER A 283 -10.02 30.23 -0.83
N SER A 284 -9.93 31.14 -1.78
CA SER A 284 -10.01 32.55 -1.49
C SER A 284 -11.42 32.89 -1.02
N ASN A 285 -11.49 33.24 0.22
CA ASN A 285 -12.37 34.15 0.91
C ASN A 285 -13.10 35.15 -0.02
N ASN A 286 -14.04 34.69 -0.81
CA ASN A 286 -14.91 35.61 -1.56
C ASN A 286 -16.33 35.69 -1.00
N THR A 287 -16.53 35.25 0.27
CA THR A 287 -17.84 35.32 0.94
C THR A 287 -17.94 36.51 1.91
N ARG A 288 -17.04 37.48 1.83
CA ARG A 288 -17.05 38.63 2.79
C ARG A 288 -17.32 39.97 2.16
N ARG A 289 -17.92 40.04 0.98
CA ARG A 289 -18.21 41.33 0.33
C ARG A 289 -19.66 41.52 -0.10
N MET A 290 -20.61 40.81 0.52
CA MET A 290 -22.04 40.99 0.21
C MET A 290 -22.92 41.23 1.45
N LEU A 291 -22.37 41.87 2.49
CA LEU A 291 -23.16 42.30 3.65
C LEU A 291 -22.64 43.64 4.19
N GLN A 292 -22.56 44.66 3.30
CA GLN A 292 -22.53 46.04 3.77
C GLN A 292 -23.13 46.95 2.71
N GLY A 293 -24.41 47.12 2.81
CA GLY A 293 -25.12 48.13 2.03
C GLY A 293 -26.62 48.01 2.17
N GLY A 294 -27.25 48.78 3.03
CA GLY A 294 -28.69 48.93 2.97
C GLY A 294 -29.37 48.86 4.35
N GLY A 295 -29.42 49.98 4.96
CA GLY A 295 -30.02 50.26 6.22
C GLY A 295 -31.54 50.40 6.22
N PHE A 296 -32.02 50.71 7.41
CA PHE A 296 -33.28 51.33 7.82
C PHE A 296 -34.58 50.54 7.71
N GLY A 297 -35.22 50.39 8.87
CA GLY A 297 -36.64 50.31 8.98
C GLY A 297 -37.14 49.30 10.01
N GLY A 298 -37.35 49.75 11.20
CA GLY A 298 -38.43 49.73 12.17
C GLY A 298 -39.42 48.59 12.21
N GLY A 299 -39.72 48.19 13.44
CA GLY A 299 -41.01 47.52 13.72
C GLY A 299 -40.90 46.44 14.78
N MET A 300 -41.06 46.84 15.98
CA MET A 300 -41.88 46.34 17.12
C MET A 300 -42.55 44.93 16.96
N GLY A 301 -42.40 44.15 18.02
CA GLY A 301 -43.57 43.43 18.59
C GLY A 301 -43.49 41.92 18.73
N GLY A 302 -43.60 41.47 19.97
CA GLY A 302 -44.26 40.20 20.30
C GLY A 302 -43.35 39.09 20.87
N MET A 303 -43.13 39.04 22.14
CA MET A 303 -43.76 38.26 23.24
C MET A 303 -44.22 36.83 22.84
N GLY A 304 -43.76 35.86 23.61
CA GLY A 304 -44.41 34.55 23.73
C GLY A 304 -43.38 33.41 23.91
N THR A 305 -43.00 33.17 25.09
CA THR A 305 -43.33 32.14 26.08
C THR A 305 -43.00 30.67 25.72
N MET A 306 -42.23 30.15 26.64
CA MET A 306 -42.33 28.85 27.32
C MET A 306 -42.36 27.56 26.49
N GLY A 307 -41.45 26.69 26.85
CA GLY A 307 -41.78 25.48 27.59
C GLY A 307 -41.34 24.23 26.93
N GLY A 308 -40.66 23.44 27.68
CA GLY A 308 -40.82 22.03 27.58
C GLY A 308 -39.58 21.19 27.78
N MET A 309 -39.20 21.01 29.04
CA MET A 309 -38.47 19.82 29.49
C MET A 309 -39.19 18.55 29.01
N ASN A 310 -38.49 17.54 28.61
CA ASN A 310 -38.81 16.22 29.19
C ASN A 310 -37.58 15.30 29.23
N ARG A 311 -37.30 14.90 30.43
CA ARG A 311 -36.52 13.75 30.88
C ARG A 311 -37.32 12.49 30.62
N ASN A 312 -36.67 11.38 30.37
CA ASN A 312 -36.83 10.07 31.02
C ASN A 312 -36.04 9.05 30.17
N GLY A 313 -35.11 8.27 30.62
CA GLY A 313 -35.04 7.56 31.91
C GLY A 313 -35.68 6.20 31.75
N GLY A 314 -34.84 5.11 31.74
CA GLY A 314 -35.35 3.78 31.93
C GLY A 314 -34.54 2.65 31.30
N ALA A 315 -33.52 2.15 31.98
CA ALA A 315 -33.19 0.73 32.06
C ALA A 315 -33.91 0.17 33.29
N PRO A 316 -33.82 -1.12 33.68
CA PRO A 316 -33.56 -2.40 33.05
C PRO A 316 -34.67 -3.43 33.37
N VAL A 317 -34.47 -4.72 33.10
CA VAL A 317 -34.90 -5.92 33.90
C VAL A 317 -34.84 -7.14 32.94
N GLN A 318 -33.95 -8.12 33.03
CA GLN A 318 -33.77 -9.21 33.97
C GLN A 318 -34.82 -10.34 33.84
N ALA A 319 -34.25 -11.54 33.79
CA ALA A 319 -34.78 -12.85 34.20
C ALA A 319 -35.67 -13.57 33.16
N GLY A 320 -35.42 -14.77 32.80
CA GLY A 320 -35.13 -15.96 33.54
C GLY A 320 -35.81 -17.12 32.87
N GLY A 321 -35.29 -18.29 33.03
CA GLY A 321 -36.06 -19.52 33.12
C GLY A 321 -35.85 -20.50 31.96
N ARG A 322 -34.92 -21.43 32.12
CA ARG A 322 -35.19 -22.82 32.59
C ARG A 322 -35.91 -23.75 31.62
N SER A 323 -35.20 -24.81 31.32
CA SER A 323 -35.62 -26.21 31.34
C SER A 323 -35.97 -26.86 30.00
N GLY A 324 -35.24 -27.82 29.65
CA GLY A 324 -35.57 -29.23 29.73
C GLY A 324 -35.52 -29.95 28.39
N ASN A 325 -34.67 -30.75 28.16
CA ASN A 325 -34.59 -32.19 27.99
C ASN A 325 -33.27 -32.58 27.34
#